data_ad2da4ca5127acd796624c5c38e3e36a
#
_entry.id   ad2da4ca5127acd796624c5c38e3e36a
#
_cell.length_a   1.000
_cell.length_b   1.000
_cell.length_c   1.000
_cell.angle_alpha   90.00
_cell.angle_beta   90.00
_cell.angle_gamma   90.00
#
_symmetry.space_group_name_H-M   'P 1'
#
loop_
_entity.id
_entity.type
_entity.pdbx_description
1 polymer ?
#
loop_
_entity_poly.entity_id
_entity_poly.type
_entity_poly.pdbx_seq_one_letter_code
_entity_poly.pdbx_strand_id
1 'polypeptide(L)'
;MSIVEKGTKPRWDYAAYAAIPADGKRHEIIAGEHYVNPAPNLYHQEVSRHIQFQLYTQIELAGRGKVINAPVDLQLSEFDVVQPDLVVVTRERKQIMTPTKIKGVPDLVIEILSPSNPSHDLDTKRRLYEQAGIPEYWIVSPDEHQILQLVLHDGRYAESVETTSITMKVSPQATVDLTRVW
;
A
#
# COMPACT_ATOMS: atom_id res chain seq x y z
N MET A 1 35.00 5.07 34.50
CA MET A 1 34.66 4.39 33.22
C MET A 1 33.22 4.72 32.95
N SER A 2 32.96 5.77 32.16
CA SER A 2 31.57 6.21 31.86
C SER A 2 31.00 5.36 30.75
N ILE A 3 29.95 4.65 31.04
CA ILE A 3 29.12 3.94 30.04
C ILE A 3 28.36 5.03 29.29
N VAL A 4 28.76 5.31 28.05
CA VAL A 4 27.95 6.12 27.13
C VAL A 4 26.76 5.26 26.72
N GLU A 5 25.58 5.57 27.25
CA GLU A 5 24.32 5.04 26.73
C GLU A 5 24.21 5.44 25.26
N LYS A 6 24.15 4.43 24.36
CA LYS A 6 23.82 4.65 22.97
C LYS A 6 22.41 5.26 22.94
N GLY A 7 22.32 6.55 22.66
CA GLY A 7 21.04 7.23 22.47
C GLY A 7 20.20 6.49 21.42
N THR A 8 19.10 5.94 21.84
CA THR A 8 18.06 5.41 20.92
C THR A 8 17.59 6.56 20.06
N LYS A 9 17.65 6.42 18.73
CA LYS A 9 17.04 7.38 17.80
C LYS A 9 15.57 7.63 18.22
N PRO A 10 15.10 8.89 18.25
CA PRO A 10 13.71 9.16 18.57
C PRO A 10 12.83 8.39 17.61
N ARG A 11 11.90 7.63 18.16
CA ARG A 11 10.94 6.82 17.39
C ARG A 11 9.76 7.70 17.02
N TRP A 12 9.43 7.77 15.73
CA TRP A 12 8.26 8.48 15.24
C TRP A 12 6.98 7.71 15.57
N ASP A 13 5.97 8.43 16.04
CA ASP A 13 4.61 7.93 16.24
C ASP A 13 3.62 8.71 15.37
N TYR A 14 2.35 8.33 15.41
CA TYR A 14 1.31 9.02 14.64
C TYR A 14 1.18 10.51 15.03
N ALA A 15 1.41 10.88 16.29
CA ALA A 15 1.31 12.29 16.71
C ALA A 15 2.43 13.14 16.07
N ALA A 16 3.65 12.61 16.04
CA ALA A 16 4.77 13.25 15.35
C ALA A 16 4.53 13.34 13.84
N TYR A 17 4.01 12.27 13.23
CA TYR A 17 3.62 12.24 11.81
C TYR A 17 2.57 13.32 11.50
N ALA A 18 1.50 13.39 12.28
CA ALA A 18 0.41 14.34 12.06
C ALA A 18 0.83 15.81 12.27
N ALA A 19 1.96 16.05 12.93
CA ALA A 19 2.53 17.38 13.13
C ALA A 19 3.45 17.82 11.98
N ILE A 20 3.72 16.96 10.98
CA ILE A 20 4.54 17.32 9.82
C ILE A 20 3.78 18.40 9.02
N PRO A 21 4.40 19.55 8.73
CA PRO A 21 3.78 20.57 7.89
C PRO A 21 3.47 20.03 6.50
N ALA A 22 2.42 20.55 5.87
CA ALA A 22 2.10 20.25 4.47
C ALA A 22 3.17 20.87 3.54
N ASP A 23 4.20 20.10 3.22
CA ASP A 23 5.33 20.49 2.38
C ASP A 23 5.23 19.95 0.94
N GLY A 24 4.10 19.29 0.61
CA GLY A 24 3.83 18.69 -0.70
C GLY A 24 4.51 17.36 -0.95
N LYS A 25 5.18 16.78 0.06
CA LYS A 25 5.83 15.46 -0.04
C LYS A 25 4.96 14.37 0.56
N ARG A 26 5.26 13.13 0.19
CA ARG A 26 4.66 11.94 0.79
C ARG A 26 5.55 11.46 1.93
N HIS A 27 5.03 11.58 3.15
CA HIS A 27 5.69 11.12 4.37
C HIS A 27 5.09 9.79 4.81
N GLU A 28 5.93 8.89 5.29
CA GLU A 28 5.53 7.60 5.83
C GLU A 28 6.31 7.31 7.13
N ILE A 29 5.73 6.51 8.00
CA ILE A 29 6.41 5.97 9.16
C ILE A 29 6.30 4.45 9.12
N ILE A 30 7.41 3.74 9.22
CA ILE A 30 7.48 2.29 9.29
C ILE A 30 8.37 1.90 10.45
N ALA A 31 7.83 1.12 11.39
CA ALA A 31 8.49 0.72 12.63
C ALA A 31 9.05 1.90 13.45
N GLY A 32 8.41 3.08 13.31
CA GLY A 32 8.85 4.32 13.96
C GLY A 32 10.02 5.02 13.26
N GLU A 33 10.41 4.61 12.07
CA GLU A 33 11.35 5.33 11.20
C GLU A 33 10.59 6.16 10.16
N HIS A 34 11.04 7.40 9.95
CA HIS A 34 10.41 8.33 9.03
C HIS A 34 11.06 8.26 7.64
N TYR A 35 10.20 8.16 6.62
CA TYR A 35 10.55 8.11 5.21
C TYR A 35 9.87 9.25 4.45
N VAL A 36 10.54 9.73 3.40
CA VAL A 36 10.00 10.72 2.48
C VAL A 36 10.09 10.17 1.07
N ASN A 37 8.96 9.98 0.44
CA ASN A 37 8.88 9.41 -0.89
C ASN A 37 8.85 10.52 -1.96
N PRO A 38 9.52 10.30 -3.11
CA PRO A 38 9.47 11.24 -4.23
C PRO A 38 8.07 11.27 -4.86
N ALA A 39 7.78 12.33 -5.59
CA ALA A 39 6.58 12.40 -6.40
C ALA A 39 6.63 11.35 -7.52
N PRO A 40 5.50 10.65 -7.82
CA PRO A 40 5.44 9.69 -8.89
C PRO A 40 5.57 10.35 -10.25
N ASN A 41 6.15 9.63 -11.23
CA ASN A 41 6.21 10.09 -12.62
C ASN A 41 4.87 9.87 -13.35
N LEU A 42 4.77 10.36 -14.60
CA LEU A 42 3.54 10.26 -15.38
C LEU A 42 3.13 8.81 -15.68
N TYR A 43 4.08 7.96 -16.01
CA TYR A 43 3.79 6.55 -16.33
C TYR A 43 3.27 5.77 -15.11
N HIS A 44 3.86 6.00 -13.93
CA HIS A 44 3.34 5.47 -12.68
C HIS A 44 1.87 5.90 -12.43
N GLN A 45 1.56 7.18 -12.66
CA GLN A 45 0.19 7.71 -12.53
C GLN A 45 -0.78 7.05 -13.52
N GLU A 46 -0.33 6.79 -14.73
CA GLU A 46 -1.12 6.16 -15.79
C GLU A 46 -1.44 4.70 -15.45
N VAL A 47 -0.44 3.92 -15.04
CA VAL A 47 -0.60 2.55 -14.56
C VAL A 47 -1.56 2.50 -13.36
N SER A 48 -1.37 3.39 -12.37
CA SER A 48 -2.26 3.50 -11.21
C SER A 48 -3.71 3.73 -11.62
N ARG A 49 -3.94 4.67 -12.52
CA ARG A 49 -5.29 5.01 -13.02
C ARG A 49 -5.94 3.84 -13.76
N HIS A 50 -5.20 3.10 -14.60
CA HIS A 50 -5.74 1.96 -15.34
C HIS A 50 -6.15 0.81 -14.42
N ILE A 51 -5.35 0.51 -13.40
CA ILE A 51 -5.69 -0.49 -12.37
C ILE A 51 -6.89 0.00 -11.56
N GLN A 52 -6.85 1.25 -11.08
CA GLN A 52 -7.92 1.84 -10.29
C GLN A 52 -9.26 1.80 -11.04
N PHE A 53 -9.29 2.19 -12.31
CA PHE A 53 -10.53 2.20 -13.10
C PHE A 53 -11.18 0.82 -13.20
N GLN A 54 -10.39 -0.22 -13.43
CA GLN A 54 -10.90 -1.58 -13.53
C GLN A 54 -11.42 -2.10 -12.19
N LEU A 55 -10.70 -1.85 -11.08
CA LEU A 55 -11.15 -2.21 -9.73
C LEU A 55 -12.36 -1.39 -9.30
N TYR A 56 -12.38 -0.08 -9.57
CA TYR A 56 -13.50 0.81 -9.26
C TYR A 56 -14.79 0.31 -9.87
N THR A 57 -14.74 -0.05 -11.15
CA THR A 57 -15.92 -0.54 -11.88
C THR A 57 -16.47 -1.84 -11.26
N GLN A 58 -15.61 -2.75 -10.85
CA GLN A 58 -16.00 -4.08 -10.37
C GLN A 58 -16.28 -4.13 -8.87
N ILE A 59 -15.70 -3.22 -8.09
CA ILE A 59 -15.83 -3.20 -6.64
C ILE A 59 -16.75 -2.06 -6.19
N GLU A 60 -16.43 -0.82 -6.57
CA GLU A 60 -17.12 0.33 -6.03
C GLU A 60 -18.48 0.54 -6.69
N LEU A 61 -18.57 0.53 -8.02
CA LEU A 61 -19.85 0.63 -8.73
C LEU A 61 -20.75 -0.59 -8.47
N ALA A 62 -20.16 -1.74 -8.19
CA ALA A 62 -20.90 -2.95 -7.82
C ALA A 62 -21.33 -2.97 -6.33
N GLY A 63 -21.00 -1.93 -5.54
CA GLY A 63 -21.39 -1.81 -4.14
C GLY A 63 -20.67 -2.77 -3.20
N ARG A 64 -19.51 -3.32 -3.60
CA ARG A 64 -18.76 -4.33 -2.84
C ARG A 64 -17.72 -3.72 -1.89
N GLY A 65 -17.37 -2.46 -2.05
CA GLY A 65 -16.35 -1.80 -1.24
C GLY A 65 -15.97 -0.43 -1.78
N LYS A 66 -14.78 0.00 -1.43
CA LYS A 66 -14.15 1.24 -1.90
C LYS A 66 -12.77 0.96 -2.47
N VAL A 67 -12.42 1.70 -3.52
CA VAL A 67 -11.10 1.71 -4.14
C VAL A 67 -10.53 3.12 -3.98
N ILE A 68 -9.53 3.27 -3.16
CA ILE A 68 -9.00 4.56 -2.72
C ILE A 68 -7.58 4.70 -3.27
N ASN A 69 -7.30 5.83 -3.91
CA ASN A 69 -5.96 6.14 -4.43
C ASN A 69 -5.21 7.12 -3.52
N ALA A 70 -3.89 7.14 -3.66
CA ALA A 70 -3.03 8.12 -3.01
C ALA A 70 -3.40 9.57 -3.39
N PRO A 71 -3.19 10.56 -2.49
CA PRO A 71 -2.69 10.36 -1.13
C PRO A 71 -3.79 9.98 -0.14
N VAL A 72 -3.58 8.91 0.59
CA VAL A 72 -4.43 8.51 1.72
C VAL A 72 -3.57 7.87 2.80
N ASP A 73 -3.74 8.28 4.04
CA ASP A 73 -3.03 7.65 5.15
C ASP A 73 -3.67 6.30 5.47
N LEU A 74 -2.85 5.26 5.44
CA LEU A 74 -3.14 3.95 5.99
C LEU A 74 -2.38 3.79 7.31
N GLN A 75 -3.10 3.97 8.42
CA GLN A 75 -2.55 3.78 9.76
C GLN A 75 -2.77 2.33 10.20
N LEU A 76 -1.70 1.53 10.20
CA LEU A 76 -1.71 0.13 10.65
C LEU A 76 -1.45 0.01 12.15
N SER A 77 -0.61 0.89 12.71
CA SER A 77 -0.32 1.00 14.14
C SER A 77 -0.03 2.44 14.55
N GLU A 78 0.37 2.65 15.79
CA GLU A 78 0.86 3.95 16.26
C GLU A 78 2.18 4.34 15.59
N PHE A 79 2.98 3.34 15.18
CA PHE A 79 4.31 3.50 14.63
C PHE A 79 4.40 3.14 13.14
N ASP A 80 3.25 2.87 12.49
CA ASP A 80 3.18 2.47 11.09
C ASP A 80 2.05 3.24 10.39
N VAL A 81 2.44 4.22 9.59
CA VAL A 81 1.57 5.04 8.76
C VAL A 81 2.17 5.13 7.38
N VAL A 82 1.49 4.60 6.38
CA VAL A 82 1.95 4.56 4.99
C VAL A 82 0.93 5.18 4.05
N GLN A 83 1.36 5.54 2.85
CA GLN A 83 0.50 6.10 1.80
C GLN A 83 0.58 5.24 0.52
N PRO A 84 -0.08 4.08 0.49
CA PRO A 84 -0.08 3.20 -0.67
C PRO A 84 -0.67 3.86 -1.90
N ASP A 85 -0.25 3.43 -3.09
CA ASP A 85 -0.77 3.98 -4.34
C ASP A 85 -2.26 3.67 -4.52
N LEU A 86 -2.70 2.44 -4.18
CA LEU A 86 -4.12 2.06 -4.15
C LEU A 86 -4.41 1.18 -2.94
N VAL A 87 -5.60 1.35 -2.37
CA VAL A 87 -6.13 0.54 -1.27
C VAL A 87 -7.55 0.10 -1.60
N VAL A 88 -7.86 -1.17 -1.38
CA VAL A 88 -9.23 -1.67 -1.45
C VAL A 88 -9.71 -2.03 -0.04
N VAL A 89 -10.88 -1.49 0.30
CA VAL A 89 -11.60 -1.82 1.54
C VAL A 89 -12.95 -2.38 1.16
N THR A 90 -13.17 -3.67 1.44
CA THR A 90 -14.46 -4.31 1.16
C THR A 90 -15.55 -3.78 2.08
N ARG A 91 -16.80 -4.04 1.70
CA ARG A 91 -17.98 -3.60 2.47
C ARG A 91 -17.96 -4.14 3.91
N GLU A 92 -17.42 -5.33 4.10
CA GLU A 92 -17.31 -6.03 5.39
C GLU A 92 -16.35 -5.30 6.35
N ARG A 93 -15.35 -4.59 5.80
CA ARG A 93 -14.34 -3.85 6.57
C ARG A 93 -14.52 -2.34 6.58
N LYS A 94 -15.66 -1.84 6.09
CA LYS A 94 -15.92 -0.38 5.96
C LYS A 94 -15.68 0.44 7.23
N GLN A 95 -15.77 -0.17 8.41
CA GLN A 95 -15.57 0.49 9.70
C GLN A 95 -14.14 1.00 9.93
N ILE A 96 -13.15 0.51 9.16
CA ILE A 96 -11.77 1.01 9.25
C ILE A 96 -11.58 2.35 8.54
N MET A 97 -12.52 2.76 7.68
CA MET A 97 -12.48 4.05 7.00
C MET A 97 -13.01 5.14 7.93
N THR A 98 -12.20 6.14 8.18
CA THR A 98 -12.59 7.37 8.88
C THR A 98 -12.72 8.53 7.88
N PRO A 99 -13.21 9.72 8.26
CA PRO A 99 -13.29 10.85 7.35
C PRO A 99 -11.95 11.33 6.77
N THR A 100 -10.82 11.02 7.43
CA THR A 100 -9.50 11.55 7.07
C THR A 100 -8.45 10.50 6.72
N LYS A 101 -8.69 9.22 7.05
CA LYS A 101 -7.70 8.15 6.87
C LYS A 101 -8.33 6.76 6.95
N ILE A 102 -7.58 5.75 6.60
CA ILE A 102 -7.87 4.35 6.87
C ILE A 102 -7.12 3.95 8.15
N LYS A 103 -7.83 3.45 9.16
CA LYS A 103 -7.23 3.00 10.43
C LYS A 103 -7.55 1.53 10.67
N GLY A 104 -6.61 0.67 10.37
CA GLY A 104 -6.76 -0.79 10.45
C GLY A 104 -6.28 -1.48 9.19
N VAL A 105 -6.60 -2.76 9.07
CA VAL A 105 -6.12 -3.64 7.99
C VAL A 105 -7.11 -3.66 6.82
N PRO A 106 -6.74 -3.13 5.63
CA PRO A 106 -7.56 -3.20 4.42
C PRO A 106 -7.53 -4.62 3.82
N ASP A 107 -8.31 -4.84 2.78
CA ASP A 107 -8.38 -6.13 2.09
C ASP A 107 -7.27 -6.31 1.07
N LEU A 108 -6.91 -5.23 0.34
CA LEU A 108 -5.84 -5.22 -0.64
C LEU A 108 -5.07 -3.90 -0.56
N VAL A 109 -3.76 -3.99 -0.64
CA VAL A 109 -2.85 -2.87 -0.87
C VAL A 109 -2.14 -3.07 -2.20
N ILE A 110 -1.95 -2.01 -2.97
CA ILE A 110 -1.22 -2.02 -4.24
C ILE A 110 -0.17 -0.92 -4.20
N GLU A 111 1.08 -1.30 -4.47
CA GLU A 111 2.21 -0.39 -4.64
C GLU A 111 2.77 -0.53 -6.04
N ILE A 112 3.02 0.60 -6.70
CA ILE A 112 3.58 0.64 -8.05
C ILE A 112 5.03 1.06 -7.92
N LEU A 113 5.93 0.19 -8.38
CA LEU A 113 7.37 0.42 -8.25
C LEU A 113 7.79 1.69 -9.00
N SER A 114 8.63 2.47 -8.32
CA SER A 114 9.33 3.60 -8.92
C SER A 114 10.78 3.21 -9.15
N PRO A 115 11.39 3.60 -10.29
CA PRO A 115 12.81 3.34 -10.54
C PRO A 115 13.75 3.86 -9.43
N SER A 116 13.30 4.85 -8.66
CA SER A 116 14.10 5.49 -7.61
C SER A 116 14.17 4.73 -6.30
N ASN A 117 13.23 3.82 -6.00
CA ASN A 117 13.20 3.12 -4.69
C ASN A 117 12.50 1.76 -4.71
N PRO A 118 12.87 0.82 -5.58
CA PRO A 118 12.19 -0.49 -5.65
C PRO A 118 12.41 -1.36 -4.40
N SER A 119 13.58 -1.29 -3.75
CA SER A 119 13.90 -2.10 -2.56
C SER A 119 13.07 -1.75 -1.34
N HIS A 120 12.66 -0.49 -1.20
CA HIS A 120 11.81 -0.08 -0.07
C HIS A 120 10.44 -0.74 -0.12
N ASP A 121 9.82 -0.79 -1.29
CA ASP A 121 8.51 -1.43 -1.46
C ASP A 121 8.62 -2.95 -1.37
N LEU A 122 9.62 -3.54 -2.03
CA LEU A 122 9.82 -4.99 -2.04
C LEU A 122 10.13 -5.58 -0.64
N ASP A 123 11.02 -4.95 0.11
CA ASP A 123 11.51 -5.52 1.37
C ASP A 123 10.80 -4.97 2.59
N THR A 124 10.73 -3.64 2.71
CA THR A 124 10.26 -2.98 3.93
C THR A 124 8.75 -3.03 4.04
N LYS A 125 8.04 -2.62 3.00
CA LYS A 125 6.57 -2.63 2.99
C LYS A 125 6.03 -4.05 2.94
N ARG A 126 6.67 -4.98 2.23
CA ARG A 126 6.29 -6.39 2.23
C ARG A 126 6.26 -6.96 3.65
N ARG A 127 7.33 -6.74 4.44
CA ARG A 127 7.40 -7.18 5.83
C ARG A 127 6.35 -6.50 6.70
N LEU A 128 6.18 -5.19 6.53
CA LEU A 128 5.15 -4.45 7.26
C LEU A 128 3.77 -5.02 7.00
N TYR A 129 3.39 -5.20 5.73
CA TYR A 129 2.06 -5.67 5.37
C TYR A 129 1.81 -7.12 5.76
N GLU A 130 2.83 -7.98 5.67
CA GLU A 130 2.76 -9.37 6.16
C GLU A 130 2.52 -9.40 7.68
N GLN A 131 3.29 -8.63 8.46
CA GLN A 131 3.16 -8.54 9.91
C GLN A 131 1.85 -7.92 10.36
N ALA A 132 1.35 -6.93 9.63
CA ALA A 132 0.06 -6.30 9.88
C ALA A 132 -1.13 -7.20 9.54
N GLY A 133 -0.90 -8.30 8.81
CA GLY A 133 -1.95 -9.23 8.42
C GLY A 133 -2.79 -8.77 7.25
N ILE A 134 -2.23 -7.97 6.32
CA ILE A 134 -2.95 -7.56 5.10
C ILE A 134 -3.18 -8.80 4.24
N PRO A 135 -4.45 -9.14 3.91
CA PRO A 135 -4.76 -10.40 3.23
C PRO A 135 -4.15 -10.52 1.84
N GLU A 136 -4.06 -9.39 1.12
CA GLU A 136 -3.54 -9.38 -0.24
C GLU A 136 -2.72 -8.12 -0.50
N TYR A 137 -1.56 -8.29 -1.15
CA TYR A 137 -0.67 -7.20 -1.53
C TYR A 137 -0.18 -7.41 -2.96
N TRP A 138 -0.28 -6.38 -3.80
CA TRP A 138 0.22 -6.38 -5.17
C TRP A 138 1.39 -5.43 -5.31
N ILE A 139 2.49 -5.94 -5.86
CA ILE A 139 3.64 -5.13 -6.27
C ILE A 139 3.63 -5.06 -7.78
N VAL A 140 3.38 -3.89 -8.31
CA VAL A 140 3.28 -3.63 -9.74
C VAL A 140 4.63 -3.19 -10.26
N SER A 141 5.18 -3.90 -11.26
CA SER A 141 6.42 -3.57 -11.94
C SER A 141 6.12 -3.04 -13.35
N PRO A 142 6.01 -1.72 -13.55
CA PRO A 142 5.64 -1.15 -14.84
C PRO A 142 6.65 -1.48 -15.95
N ASP A 143 7.95 -1.44 -15.63
CA ASP A 143 9.03 -1.70 -16.59
C ASP A 143 9.08 -3.17 -17.04
N GLU A 144 8.63 -4.09 -16.18
CA GLU A 144 8.61 -5.53 -16.46
C GLU A 144 7.24 -6.01 -16.96
N HIS A 145 6.24 -5.14 -17.01
CA HIS A 145 4.84 -5.44 -17.36
C HIS A 145 4.27 -6.64 -16.58
N GLN A 146 4.50 -6.67 -15.25
CA GLN A 146 4.05 -7.74 -14.38
C GLN A 146 3.59 -7.24 -13.02
N ILE A 147 2.80 -8.07 -12.35
CA ILE A 147 2.41 -7.86 -10.95
C ILE A 147 2.82 -9.09 -10.14
N LEU A 148 3.55 -8.86 -9.06
CA LEU A 148 3.77 -9.86 -8.02
C LEU A 148 2.56 -9.80 -7.06
N GLN A 149 1.73 -10.85 -7.12
CA GLN A 149 0.60 -11.04 -6.21
C GLN A 149 1.04 -11.79 -4.96
N LEU A 150 0.83 -11.19 -3.82
CA LEU A 150 1.17 -11.73 -2.51
C LEU A 150 -0.13 -11.96 -1.74
N VAL A 151 -0.42 -13.22 -1.40
CA VAL A 151 -1.64 -13.61 -0.67
C VAL A 151 -1.26 -14.22 0.67
N LEU A 152 -1.85 -13.72 1.74
CA LEU A 152 -1.52 -14.14 3.10
C LEU A 152 -2.16 -15.49 3.44
N HIS A 153 -1.31 -16.47 3.76
CA HIS A 153 -1.70 -17.79 4.25
C HIS A 153 -0.89 -18.11 5.51
N ASP A 154 -1.57 -18.43 6.60
CA ASP A 154 -0.95 -18.81 7.88
C ASP A 154 0.15 -17.83 8.36
N GLY A 155 -0.09 -16.51 8.14
CA GLY A 155 0.82 -15.45 8.56
C GLY A 155 2.03 -15.24 7.65
N ARG A 156 2.04 -15.83 6.44
CA ARG A 156 3.09 -15.68 5.43
C ARG A 156 2.49 -15.42 4.06
N TYR A 157 3.18 -14.59 3.26
CA TYR A 157 2.79 -14.37 1.88
C TYR A 157 3.24 -15.52 0.98
N ALA A 158 2.24 -16.17 0.34
CA ALA A 158 2.47 -16.96 -0.87
C ALA A 158 2.46 -16.01 -2.07
N GLU A 159 3.35 -16.25 -3.03
CA GLU A 159 3.55 -15.34 -4.16
C GLU A 159 3.31 -15.99 -5.52
N SER A 160 2.78 -15.22 -6.45
CA SER A 160 2.68 -15.58 -7.88
C SER A 160 2.95 -14.34 -8.74
N VAL A 161 3.43 -14.56 -9.95
CA VAL A 161 3.68 -13.49 -10.93
C VAL A 161 2.61 -13.54 -12.01
N GLU A 162 1.94 -12.41 -12.22
CA GLU A 162 0.85 -12.27 -13.16
C GLU A 162 1.24 -11.28 -14.28
N THR A 163 1.01 -11.67 -15.54
CA THR A 163 1.43 -10.87 -16.71
C THR A 163 0.29 -10.54 -17.68
N THR A 164 -0.81 -11.29 -17.65
CA THR A 164 -1.95 -11.09 -18.57
C THR A 164 -3.20 -10.60 -17.85
N SER A 165 -3.48 -11.17 -16.68
CA SER A 165 -4.60 -10.77 -15.83
C SER A 165 -4.31 -11.14 -14.39
N ILE A 166 -4.87 -10.40 -13.44
CA ILE A 166 -4.79 -10.70 -12.02
C ILE A 166 -6.18 -10.66 -11.41
N THR A 167 -6.52 -11.67 -10.62
CA THR A 167 -7.78 -11.75 -9.91
C THR A 167 -7.56 -11.56 -8.42
N MET A 168 -8.22 -10.57 -7.84
CA MET A 168 -8.20 -10.29 -6.41
C MET A 168 -8.77 -11.48 -5.64
N LYS A 169 -8.02 -12.04 -4.70
CA LYS A 169 -8.41 -13.25 -3.94
C LYS A 169 -9.46 -12.95 -2.88
N VAL A 170 -9.40 -11.78 -2.25
CA VAL A 170 -10.39 -11.32 -1.27
C VAL A 170 -11.75 -11.08 -1.94
N SER A 171 -11.76 -10.64 -3.19
CA SER A 171 -12.95 -10.48 -4.02
C SER A 171 -12.72 -11.14 -5.38
N PRO A 172 -12.93 -12.47 -5.49
CA PRO A 172 -12.60 -13.24 -6.69
C PRO A 172 -13.29 -12.79 -7.98
N GLN A 173 -14.29 -11.92 -7.88
CA GLN A 173 -14.99 -11.34 -9.04
C GLN A 173 -14.31 -10.06 -9.57
N ALA A 174 -13.29 -9.52 -8.88
CA ALA A 174 -12.54 -8.36 -9.32
C ALA A 174 -11.26 -8.81 -10.03
N THR A 175 -11.26 -8.69 -11.36
CA THR A 175 -10.14 -9.07 -12.22
C THR A 175 -9.64 -7.86 -13.00
N VAL A 176 -8.33 -7.65 -13.00
CA VAL A 176 -7.66 -6.62 -13.79
C VAL A 176 -7.03 -7.26 -15.01
N ASP A 177 -7.43 -6.79 -16.19
CA ASP A 177 -6.81 -7.13 -17.48
C ASP A 177 -5.52 -6.31 -17.61
N LEU A 178 -4.36 -6.97 -17.49
CA LEU A 178 -3.06 -6.33 -17.51
C LEU A 178 -2.66 -5.83 -18.91
N THR A 179 -3.25 -6.35 -19.97
CA THR A 179 -3.01 -5.87 -21.34
C THR A 179 -3.50 -4.43 -21.54
N ARG A 180 -4.29 -3.90 -20.62
CA ARG A 180 -4.84 -2.54 -20.60
C ARG A 180 -4.23 -1.66 -19.53
N VAL A 181 -3.19 -2.12 -18.86
CA VAL A 181 -2.54 -1.39 -17.76
C VAL A 181 -1.30 -0.67 -18.25
N TRP A 182 -0.52 -1.33 -19.11
CA TRP A 182 0.75 -0.88 -19.65
C TRP A 182 0.60 0.06 -20.85
#